data_9184ef4ba9398e5f1b7d65900011a879
#
_entry.id   9184ef4ba9398e5f1b7d65900011a879
#
_cell.length_a   1.000
_cell.length_b   1.000
_cell.length_c   1.000
_cell.angle_alpha   90.00
_cell.angle_beta   90.00
_cell.angle_gamma   90.00
#
_symmetry.space_group_name_H-M   'P 1'
#
loop_
_entity.id
_entity.type
_entity.pdbx_description
1 polymer ?
#
loop_
_entity_poly.entity_id
_entity_poly.type
_entity_poly.pdbx_seq_one_letter_code
_entity_poly.pdbx_strand_id
1 'polypeptide(L)'
;MTQPDVGVLIIDDSAIVRQALTEQLNRQPGITVLGAAPDPYVGRDMIAKLKPDILTLDIEMPRMDGLTFLRKLMRYHPIPTVIVSSLTQKGCATAVACLEAGAIDVLAKPGAAYSVGNLATELARIIRDARHVDITKRAAIATENTAADTARLSLGAAHETTDKIIAIGASTGGTDALRRVLTPLPRTCPGIVMTQHMPAGFTSSFAARLDESSELEVIEARDGDSVLPGRALLAPGDKHLRLVRDGARYRVQVSRGPRVCRHRPSVEVLFESVAEIAGRNALGIILTGMGDDGATGLKTMRDAGSVTIAQDEASCVVFGMP
;
A
#
# COMPACT_ATOMS: atom_id res chain seq x y z
N MET A 1 -30.89 10.39 4.78
CA MET A 1 -30.25 10.45 6.11
C MET A 1 -28.78 10.73 5.86
N THR A 2 -28.23 11.86 6.32
CA THR A 2 -26.79 12.14 6.25
C THR A 2 -26.07 11.15 7.18
N GLN A 3 -25.09 10.42 6.63
CA GLN A 3 -24.25 9.56 7.45
C GLN A 3 -23.53 10.41 8.52
N PRO A 4 -23.37 9.90 9.75
CA PRO A 4 -22.64 10.62 10.79
C PRO A 4 -21.17 10.83 10.36
N ASP A 5 -20.59 11.95 10.78
CA ASP A 5 -19.19 12.26 10.52
C ASP A 5 -18.26 11.21 11.14
N VAL A 6 -17.10 10.98 10.49
CA VAL A 6 -16.03 10.11 11.03
C VAL A 6 -15.27 10.87 12.10
N GLY A 7 -15.26 10.34 13.33
CA GLY A 7 -14.49 10.88 14.44
C GLY A 7 -13.00 10.55 14.36
N VAL A 8 -12.16 11.55 14.19
CA VAL A 8 -10.71 11.40 14.06
C VAL A 8 -9.98 11.84 15.31
N LEU A 9 -9.02 11.06 15.80
CA LEU A 9 -8.05 11.50 16.80
C LEU A 9 -6.66 11.58 16.17
N ILE A 10 -6.00 12.73 16.33
CA ILE A 10 -4.65 13.00 15.83
C ILE A 10 -3.65 12.74 16.95
N ILE A 11 -2.59 11.94 16.69
CA ILE A 11 -1.50 11.72 17.64
C ILE A 11 -0.18 12.06 16.93
N ASP A 12 0.44 13.18 17.32
CA ASP A 12 1.66 13.71 16.70
C ASP A 12 2.36 14.62 17.73
N ASP A 13 3.67 14.61 17.84
CA ASP A 13 4.40 15.43 18.83
C ASP A 13 4.53 16.90 18.42
N SER A 14 4.42 17.18 17.11
CA SER A 14 4.49 18.55 16.58
C SER A 14 3.17 19.31 16.75
N ALA A 15 3.18 20.35 17.56
CA ALA A 15 2.02 21.23 17.77
C ALA A 15 1.52 21.86 16.44
N ILE A 16 2.46 22.22 15.56
CA ILE A 16 2.15 22.82 14.25
C ILE A 16 1.40 21.82 13.36
N VAL A 17 1.87 20.56 13.32
CA VAL A 17 1.22 19.50 12.53
C VAL A 17 -0.17 19.21 13.09
N ARG A 18 -0.31 19.08 14.40
CA ARG A 18 -1.63 18.86 15.05
C ARG A 18 -2.62 19.97 14.72
N GLN A 19 -2.22 21.24 14.86
CA GLN A 19 -3.08 22.37 14.54
C GLN A 19 -3.48 22.37 13.07
N ALA A 20 -2.51 22.25 12.17
CA ALA A 20 -2.74 22.29 10.74
C ALA A 20 -3.65 21.15 10.26
N LEU A 21 -3.43 19.91 10.73
CA LEU A 21 -4.29 18.77 10.40
C LEU A 21 -5.70 18.96 10.97
N THR A 22 -5.83 19.44 12.21
CA THR A 22 -7.14 19.71 12.81
C THR A 22 -7.94 20.72 11.98
N GLU A 23 -7.33 21.84 11.61
CA GLU A 23 -7.99 22.87 10.81
C GLU A 23 -8.41 22.36 9.42
N GLN A 24 -7.51 21.63 8.75
CA GLN A 24 -7.74 21.16 7.39
C GLN A 24 -8.74 20.00 7.33
N LEU A 25 -8.69 19.07 8.29
CA LEU A 25 -9.62 17.93 8.33
C LEU A 25 -11.04 18.38 8.71
N ASN A 26 -11.20 19.31 9.65
CA ASN A 26 -12.52 19.87 10.00
C ASN A 26 -13.19 20.66 8.85
N ARG A 27 -12.42 21.06 7.81
CA ARG A 27 -12.97 21.63 6.57
C ARG A 27 -13.47 20.58 5.59
N GLN A 28 -13.16 19.30 5.82
CA GLN A 28 -13.57 18.22 4.93
C GLN A 28 -14.95 17.69 5.29
N PRO A 29 -15.87 17.57 4.34
CA PRO A 29 -17.22 17.07 4.64
C PRO A 29 -17.17 15.63 5.16
N GLY A 30 -17.98 15.35 6.18
CA GLY A 30 -18.13 14.04 6.80
C GLY A 30 -16.97 13.62 7.71
N ILE A 31 -16.14 14.57 8.17
CA ILE A 31 -15.02 14.32 9.09
C ILE A 31 -15.08 15.32 10.24
N THR A 32 -14.92 14.82 11.46
CA THR A 32 -14.83 15.64 12.67
C THR A 32 -13.58 15.23 13.47
N VAL A 33 -12.69 16.17 13.77
CA VAL A 33 -11.54 15.93 14.64
C VAL A 33 -12.02 16.01 16.09
N LEU A 34 -12.04 14.86 16.78
CA LEU A 34 -12.46 14.74 18.17
C LEU A 34 -11.42 15.28 19.16
N GLY A 35 -10.15 15.27 18.74
CA GLY A 35 -9.05 15.79 19.54
C GLY A 35 -7.69 15.57 18.92
N ALA A 36 -6.66 16.13 19.58
CA ALA A 36 -5.28 15.99 19.17
C ALA A 36 -4.37 15.79 20.39
N ALA A 37 -3.60 14.71 20.40
CA ALA A 37 -2.72 14.30 21.47
C ALA A 37 -1.25 14.55 21.10
N PRO A 38 -0.41 15.06 22.04
CA PRO A 38 1.01 15.31 21.77
C PRO A 38 1.90 14.07 21.92
N ASP A 39 1.36 12.97 22.43
CA ASP A 39 2.09 11.73 22.66
C ASP A 39 1.15 10.53 22.85
N PRO A 40 1.69 9.30 22.78
CA PRO A 40 0.89 8.07 22.90
C PRO A 40 0.15 7.90 24.24
N TYR A 41 0.66 8.45 25.34
CA TYR A 41 0.00 8.30 26.65
C TYR A 41 -1.25 9.16 26.74
N VAL A 42 -1.17 10.41 26.31
CA VAL A 42 -2.34 11.29 26.17
C VAL A 42 -3.31 10.72 25.13
N GLY A 43 -2.77 10.21 24.01
CA GLY A 43 -3.54 9.55 22.96
C GLY A 43 -4.38 8.39 23.49
N ARG A 44 -3.78 7.50 24.29
CA ARG A 44 -4.48 6.39 24.96
C ARG A 44 -5.66 6.85 25.81
N ASP A 45 -5.42 7.87 26.65
CA ASP A 45 -6.45 8.38 27.57
C ASP A 45 -7.60 9.05 26.78
N MET A 46 -7.27 9.73 25.68
CA MET A 46 -8.25 10.32 24.78
C MET A 46 -9.03 9.26 23.99
N ILE A 47 -8.41 8.17 23.55
CA ILE A 47 -9.10 7.03 22.90
C ILE A 47 -10.19 6.49 23.82
N ALA A 48 -9.87 6.23 25.09
CA ALA A 48 -10.81 5.70 26.05
C ALA A 48 -12.02 6.65 26.27
N LYS A 49 -11.77 7.97 26.27
CA LYS A 49 -12.79 9.00 26.52
C LYS A 49 -13.63 9.35 25.29
N LEU A 50 -12.97 9.53 24.13
CA LEU A 50 -13.58 10.09 22.92
C LEU A 50 -14.08 9.02 21.94
N LYS A 51 -13.58 7.79 22.04
CA LYS A 51 -13.94 6.65 21.18
C LYS A 51 -13.86 6.98 19.67
N PRO A 52 -12.68 7.39 19.17
CA PRO A 52 -12.53 7.76 17.77
C PRO A 52 -12.77 6.57 16.84
N ASP A 53 -13.28 6.85 15.64
CA ASP A 53 -13.46 5.86 14.58
C ASP A 53 -12.13 5.52 13.89
N ILE A 54 -11.20 6.49 13.86
CA ILE A 54 -9.89 6.36 13.19
C ILE A 54 -8.83 7.23 13.86
N LEU A 55 -7.58 6.78 13.79
CA LEU A 55 -6.42 7.53 14.26
C LEU A 55 -5.53 7.99 13.11
N THR A 56 -4.93 9.16 13.25
CA THR A 56 -3.69 9.49 12.56
C THR A 56 -2.55 9.41 13.57
N LEU A 57 -1.47 8.74 13.22
CA LEU A 57 -0.40 8.42 14.15
C LEU A 57 0.96 8.78 13.55
N ASP A 58 1.69 9.64 14.24
CA ASP A 58 3.10 9.86 13.97
C ASP A 58 3.96 8.69 14.49
N ILE A 59 5.08 8.45 13.82
CA ILE A 59 6.04 7.42 14.21
C ILE A 59 7.07 7.96 15.19
N GLU A 60 7.60 9.15 14.92
CA GLU A 60 8.74 9.73 15.64
C GLU A 60 8.25 10.58 16.80
N MET A 61 7.93 9.95 17.94
CA MET A 61 7.47 10.64 19.14
C MET A 61 8.37 10.33 20.35
N PRO A 62 8.52 11.28 21.29
CA PRO A 62 9.28 11.06 22.52
C PRO A 62 8.60 10.05 23.44
N ARG A 63 9.37 9.39 24.30
CA ARG A 63 8.96 8.43 25.34
C ARG A 63 8.42 7.10 24.82
N MET A 64 7.63 7.07 23.76
CA MET A 64 7.13 5.87 23.09
C MET A 64 6.97 6.17 21.60
N ASP A 65 7.63 5.40 20.76
CA ASP A 65 7.47 5.50 19.31
C ASP A 65 6.10 4.99 18.83
N GLY A 66 5.69 5.46 17.64
CA GLY A 66 4.38 5.13 17.07
C GLY A 66 4.21 3.65 16.76
N LEU A 67 5.27 2.93 16.36
CA LEU A 67 5.20 1.49 16.08
C LEU A 67 4.91 0.68 17.35
N THR A 68 5.59 1.00 18.43
CA THR A 68 5.35 0.38 19.75
C THR A 68 3.94 0.64 20.24
N PHE A 69 3.44 1.87 20.06
CA PHE A 69 2.07 2.23 20.39
C PHE A 69 1.06 1.46 19.53
N LEU A 70 1.26 1.46 18.22
CA LEU A 70 0.39 0.76 17.25
C LEU A 70 0.26 -0.74 17.57
N ARG A 71 1.37 -1.43 17.85
CA ARG A 71 1.34 -2.85 18.21
C ARG A 71 0.49 -3.13 19.45
N LYS A 72 0.58 -2.26 20.47
CA LYS A 72 -0.26 -2.37 21.66
C LYS A 72 -1.72 -2.08 21.33
N LEU A 73 -1.98 -1.03 20.53
CA LEU A 73 -3.32 -0.67 20.10
C LEU A 73 -4.01 -1.82 19.35
N MET A 74 -3.34 -2.38 18.33
CA MET A 74 -3.89 -3.48 17.52
C MET A 74 -4.15 -4.75 18.34
N ARG A 75 -3.34 -5.00 19.36
CA ARG A 75 -3.50 -6.16 20.24
C ARG A 75 -4.67 -6.02 21.22
N TYR A 76 -4.87 -4.84 21.81
CA TYR A 76 -5.79 -4.67 22.94
C TYR A 76 -7.06 -3.91 22.60
N HIS A 77 -7.01 -3.02 21.62
CA HIS A 77 -8.14 -2.19 21.21
C HIS A 77 -7.97 -1.73 19.75
N PRO A 78 -8.13 -2.64 18.78
CA PRO A 78 -7.89 -2.34 17.37
C PRO A 78 -8.74 -1.16 16.89
N ILE A 79 -8.08 -0.14 16.35
CA ILE A 79 -8.72 1.03 15.73
C ILE A 79 -8.02 1.29 14.39
N PRO A 80 -8.76 1.55 13.31
CA PRO A 80 -8.18 1.96 12.03
C PRO A 80 -7.17 3.08 12.22
N THR A 81 -5.95 2.90 11.75
CA THR A 81 -4.85 3.85 11.99
C THR A 81 -4.11 4.14 10.70
N VAL A 82 -4.01 5.44 10.35
CA VAL A 82 -3.17 5.94 9.24
C VAL A 82 -1.88 6.50 9.82
N ILE A 83 -0.77 6.06 9.29
CA ILE A 83 0.55 6.56 9.66
C ILE A 83 0.83 7.86 8.91
N VAL A 84 1.33 8.86 9.62
CA VAL A 84 1.82 10.12 9.03
C VAL A 84 3.29 10.27 9.43
N SER A 85 4.22 10.05 8.51
CA SER A 85 5.66 9.92 8.83
C SER A 85 6.53 10.85 8.00
N SER A 86 7.69 11.19 8.54
CA SER A 86 8.76 11.87 7.81
C SER A 86 9.34 10.96 6.71
N LEU A 87 9.87 11.57 5.62
CA LEU A 87 10.54 10.87 4.53
C LEU A 87 12.02 10.56 4.81
N THR A 88 12.41 10.45 6.07
CA THR A 88 13.76 9.97 6.43
C THR A 88 13.86 8.47 6.14
N GLN A 89 15.06 7.98 5.85
CA GLN A 89 15.26 6.54 5.61
C GLN A 89 14.74 5.68 6.77
N LYS A 90 15.00 6.10 8.01
CA LYS A 90 14.51 5.44 9.22
C LYS A 90 12.97 5.52 9.32
N GLY A 91 12.39 6.69 9.06
CA GLY A 91 10.94 6.90 9.08
C GLY A 91 10.23 6.03 8.06
N CYS A 92 10.77 5.91 6.83
CA CYS A 92 10.21 5.06 5.79
C CYS A 92 10.24 3.56 6.17
N ALA A 93 11.35 3.06 6.72
CA ALA A 93 11.44 1.67 7.16
C ALA A 93 10.49 1.37 8.31
N THR A 94 10.37 2.28 9.30
CA THR A 94 9.44 2.12 10.41
C THR A 94 7.98 2.21 9.96
N ALA A 95 7.66 3.05 8.96
CA ALA A 95 6.32 3.15 8.40
C ALA A 95 5.88 1.83 7.72
N VAL A 96 6.78 1.17 6.99
CA VAL A 96 6.51 -0.17 6.44
C VAL A 96 6.25 -1.17 7.56
N ALA A 97 7.03 -1.16 8.65
CA ALA A 97 6.79 -2.00 9.81
C ALA A 97 5.44 -1.69 10.51
N CYS A 98 4.97 -0.43 10.45
CA CYS A 98 3.63 -0.08 10.92
C CYS A 98 2.52 -0.66 10.05
N LEU A 99 2.69 -0.70 8.73
CA LEU A 99 1.75 -1.37 7.83
C LEU A 99 1.64 -2.87 8.15
N GLU A 100 2.77 -3.54 8.39
CA GLU A 100 2.79 -4.95 8.85
C GLU A 100 2.15 -5.14 10.24
N ALA A 101 2.27 -4.14 11.11
CA ALA A 101 1.66 -4.15 12.45
C ALA A 101 0.15 -3.83 12.43
N GLY A 102 -0.45 -3.58 11.26
CA GLY A 102 -1.89 -3.40 11.10
C GLY A 102 -2.34 -1.97 10.77
N ALA A 103 -1.44 -1.02 10.54
CA ALA A 103 -1.85 0.28 10.01
C ALA A 103 -2.50 0.11 8.63
N ILE A 104 -3.53 0.90 8.34
CA ILE A 104 -4.28 0.79 7.09
C ILE A 104 -3.57 1.44 5.92
N ASP A 105 -2.84 2.52 6.17
CA ASP A 105 -2.11 3.26 5.14
C ASP A 105 -0.98 4.11 5.74
N VAL A 106 -0.12 4.66 4.87
CA VAL A 106 0.97 5.56 5.23
C VAL A 106 0.99 6.79 4.34
N LEU A 107 1.13 7.96 4.92
CA LEU A 107 1.29 9.23 4.24
C LEU A 107 2.57 9.94 4.68
N ALA A 108 3.16 10.70 3.76
CA ALA A 108 4.31 11.53 4.07
C ALA A 108 3.90 12.83 4.78
N LYS A 109 4.61 13.21 5.84
CA LYS A 109 4.48 14.54 6.46
C LYS A 109 4.79 15.64 5.44
N PRO A 110 4.17 16.82 5.58
CA PRO A 110 4.46 17.95 4.71
C PRO A 110 5.96 18.30 4.76
N GLY A 111 6.53 18.56 3.60
CA GLY A 111 7.92 18.98 3.43
C GLY A 111 8.01 19.89 2.20
N ALA A 112 9.24 20.17 1.72
CA ALA A 112 9.46 21.05 0.57
C ALA A 112 8.68 20.66 -0.70
N ALA A 113 8.27 19.40 -0.85
CA ALA A 113 7.55 18.87 -2.01
C ALA A 113 6.04 18.61 -1.77
N TYR A 114 5.54 18.74 -0.54
CA TYR A 114 4.16 18.38 -0.19
C TYR A 114 3.53 19.43 0.73
N SER A 115 2.43 20.04 0.32
CA SER A 115 1.71 21.00 1.16
C SER A 115 0.79 20.30 2.18
N VAL A 116 0.52 20.95 3.32
CA VAL A 116 -0.43 20.46 4.33
C VAL A 116 -1.82 20.22 3.73
N GLY A 117 -2.26 21.06 2.79
CA GLY A 117 -3.55 20.90 2.13
C GLY A 117 -3.67 19.63 1.29
N ASN A 118 -2.59 19.25 0.58
CA ASN A 118 -2.56 18.01 -0.18
C ASN A 118 -2.60 16.78 0.74
N LEU A 119 -1.84 16.81 1.85
CA LEU A 119 -1.88 15.75 2.87
C LEU A 119 -3.30 15.60 3.44
N ALA A 120 -3.94 16.69 3.84
CA ALA A 120 -5.28 16.65 4.42
C ALA A 120 -6.33 16.13 3.44
N THR A 121 -6.22 16.46 2.15
CA THR A 121 -7.13 15.96 1.12
C THR A 121 -6.98 14.45 0.93
N GLU A 122 -5.75 13.95 0.87
CA GLU A 122 -5.46 12.52 0.71
C GLU A 122 -5.84 11.76 1.99
N LEU A 123 -5.51 12.29 3.16
CA LEU A 123 -5.88 11.73 4.45
C LEU A 123 -7.41 11.67 4.60
N ALA A 124 -8.14 12.73 4.20
CA ALA A 124 -9.60 12.75 4.25
C ALA A 124 -10.24 11.68 3.35
N ARG A 125 -9.64 11.37 2.21
CA ARG A 125 -10.05 10.25 1.37
C ARG A 125 -9.90 8.94 2.13
N ILE A 126 -8.70 8.65 2.65
CA ILE A 126 -8.41 7.42 3.40
C ILE A 126 -9.33 7.30 4.62
N ILE A 127 -9.58 8.38 5.35
CA ILE A 127 -10.46 8.40 6.52
C ILE A 127 -11.89 7.98 6.16
N ARG A 128 -12.47 8.53 5.09
CA ARG A 128 -13.83 8.16 4.65
C ARG A 128 -13.92 6.70 4.28
N ASP A 129 -12.89 6.22 3.64
CA ASP A 129 -12.81 4.88 3.09
C ASP A 129 -12.50 3.84 4.17
N ALA A 130 -11.82 4.26 5.25
CA ALA A 130 -11.54 3.43 6.43
C ALA A 130 -12.80 2.93 7.17
N ARG A 131 -13.96 3.54 6.95
CA ARG A 131 -15.25 3.04 7.46
C ARG A 131 -15.58 1.62 7.00
N HIS A 132 -15.05 1.23 5.84
CA HIS A 132 -15.30 -0.08 5.23
C HIS A 132 -14.23 -1.12 5.59
N VAL A 133 -13.23 -0.73 6.39
CA VAL A 133 -12.15 -1.63 6.82
C VAL A 133 -12.58 -2.43 8.04
N ASP A 134 -12.61 -3.75 7.91
CA ASP A 134 -12.74 -4.64 9.07
C ASP A 134 -11.40 -4.75 9.80
N ILE A 135 -11.20 -3.86 10.79
CA ILE A 135 -9.95 -3.80 11.54
C ILE A 135 -9.71 -5.06 12.40
N THR A 136 -10.75 -5.79 12.75
CA THR A 136 -10.63 -7.00 13.57
C THR A 136 -10.02 -8.14 12.75
N LYS A 137 -10.44 -8.29 11.50
CA LYS A 137 -9.79 -9.21 10.55
C LYS A 137 -8.33 -8.84 10.34
N ARG A 138 -8.02 -7.55 10.18
CA ARG A 138 -6.65 -7.09 9.98
C ARG A 138 -5.76 -7.34 11.21
N ALA A 139 -6.25 -7.10 12.41
CA ALA A 139 -5.53 -7.39 13.64
C ALA A 139 -5.26 -8.89 13.82
N ALA A 140 -6.22 -9.76 13.46
CA ALA A 140 -6.05 -11.21 13.45
C ALA A 140 -4.96 -11.65 12.45
N ILE A 141 -4.99 -11.12 11.23
CA ILE A 141 -3.99 -11.36 10.20
C ILE A 141 -2.57 -10.95 10.66
N ALA A 142 -2.45 -9.80 11.33
CA ALA A 142 -1.16 -9.34 11.86
C ALA A 142 -0.61 -10.26 12.98
N THR A 143 -1.47 -10.93 13.73
CA THR A 143 -1.07 -11.91 14.76
C THR A 143 -0.75 -13.30 14.20
N GLU A 144 -1.42 -13.75 13.16
CA GLU A 144 -1.18 -15.03 12.50
C GLU A 144 0.14 -15.05 11.70
N ASN A 145 0.63 -13.90 11.27
CA ASN A 145 1.90 -13.76 10.55
C ASN A 145 3.15 -14.22 11.34
N THR A 146 3.01 -14.54 12.64
CA THR A 146 4.08 -15.13 13.46
C THR A 146 4.10 -16.67 13.43
N ALA A 147 3.12 -17.34 12.80
CA ALA A 147 2.93 -18.79 12.87
C ALA A 147 2.70 -19.52 11.54
N ALA A 148 2.68 -18.81 10.41
CA ALA A 148 2.38 -19.45 9.12
C ALA A 148 3.60 -20.19 8.56
N ASP A 149 3.56 -21.51 8.70
CA ASP A 149 4.33 -22.47 7.91
C ASP A 149 3.89 -22.29 6.43
N THR A 150 4.65 -21.53 5.65
CA THR A 150 4.38 -21.34 4.22
C THR A 150 4.71 -22.63 3.49
N ALA A 151 3.68 -23.38 3.11
CA ALA A 151 3.84 -24.47 2.18
C ALA A 151 4.46 -23.93 0.88
N ARG A 152 5.72 -24.29 0.62
CA ARG A 152 6.44 -23.92 -0.59
C ARG A 152 5.76 -24.55 -1.78
N LEU A 153 5.33 -23.73 -2.73
CA LEU A 153 4.79 -24.21 -4.00
C LEU A 153 5.94 -24.74 -4.86
N SER A 154 6.06 -26.06 -4.98
CA SER A 154 6.88 -26.64 -6.02
C SER A 154 6.13 -26.59 -7.34
N LEU A 155 6.37 -25.58 -8.14
CA LEU A 155 5.93 -25.58 -9.53
C LEU A 155 6.75 -26.67 -10.25
N GLY A 156 6.09 -27.77 -10.64
CA GLY A 156 6.71 -28.77 -11.49
C GLY A 156 7.30 -28.10 -12.71
N ALA A 157 8.49 -28.56 -13.15
CA ALA A 157 9.21 -28.00 -14.28
C ALA A 157 8.38 -28.16 -15.59
N ALA A 158 7.45 -27.26 -15.80
CA ALA A 158 6.79 -27.09 -17.09
C ALA A 158 7.75 -26.28 -17.95
N HIS A 159 8.43 -26.94 -18.88
CA HIS A 159 9.23 -26.35 -19.96
C HIS A 159 8.32 -25.64 -20.97
N GLU A 160 7.55 -24.64 -20.53
CA GLU A 160 6.94 -23.70 -21.45
C GLU A 160 7.78 -22.43 -21.52
N THR A 161 7.97 -21.97 -22.76
CA THR A 161 8.80 -20.82 -23.13
C THR A 161 8.71 -19.64 -22.18
N THR A 162 9.85 -19.11 -21.82
CA THR A 162 10.20 -18.16 -20.78
C THR A 162 9.70 -16.72 -20.96
N ASP A 163 8.72 -16.46 -21.81
CA ASP A 163 8.23 -15.11 -22.11
C ASP A 163 7.02 -14.68 -21.27
N LYS A 164 6.62 -15.47 -20.26
CA LYS A 164 5.50 -15.11 -19.39
C LYS A 164 5.91 -14.07 -18.35
N ILE A 165 5.02 -13.14 -18.06
CA ILE A 165 5.19 -12.12 -17.00
C ILE A 165 3.95 -12.07 -16.11
N ILE A 166 4.13 -11.58 -14.89
CA ILE A 166 3.07 -11.35 -13.93
C ILE A 166 3.01 -9.84 -13.65
N ALA A 167 1.82 -9.26 -13.77
CA ALA A 167 1.54 -7.87 -13.41
C ALA A 167 0.62 -7.83 -12.20
N ILE A 168 1.01 -7.10 -11.14
CA ILE A 168 0.23 -7.05 -9.90
C ILE A 168 -0.07 -5.59 -9.54
N GLY A 169 -1.35 -5.30 -9.24
CA GLY A 169 -1.79 -4.01 -8.73
C GLY A 169 -2.37 -4.11 -7.34
N ALA A 170 -2.02 -3.19 -6.44
CA ALA A 170 -2.48 -3.19 -5.06
C ALA A 170 -2.51 -1.77 -4.45
N SER A 171 -3.31 -1.59 -3.39
CA SER A 171 -3.39 -0.34 -2.64
C SER A 171 -3.54 -0.61 -1.14
N THR A 172 -4.55 -0.07 -0.47
CA THR A 172 -4.82 -0.26 0.96
C THR A 172 -4.91 -1.76 1.32
N GLY A 173 -4.09 -2.22 2.25
CA GLY A 173 -3.93 -3.65 2.57
C GLY A 173 -3.01 -4.42 1.62
N GLY A 174 -2.57 -3.78 0.51
CA GLY A 174 -1.74 -4.40 -0.50
C GLY A 174 -0.36 -4.82 -0.02
N THR A 175 0.20 -4.17 0.98
CA THR A 175 1.52 -4.54 1.53
C THR A 175 1.53 -5.96 2.11
N ASP A 176 0.49 -6.33 2.86
CA ASP A 176 0.36 -7.69 3.37
C ASP A 176 -0.04 -8.68 2.26
N ALA A 177 -0.96 -8.29 1.37
CA ALA A 177 -1.37 -9.13 0.26
C ALA A 177 -0.20 -9.45 -0.68
N LEU A 178 0.63 -8.47 -1.06
CA LEU A 178 1.82 -8.67 -1.88
C LEU A 178 2.83 -9.60 -1.18
N ARG A 179 3.09 -9.39 0.11
CA ARG A 179 3.97 -10.27 0.88
C ARG A 179 3.48 -11.71 0.84
N ARG A 180 2.18 -11.97 1.09
CA ARG A 180 1.58 -13.31 1.05
C ARG A 180 1.66 -13.96 -0.33
N VAL A 181 1.53 -13.17 -1.39
CA VAL A 181 1.66 -13.67 -2.77
C VAL A 181 3.11 -13.98 -3.12
N LEU A 182 4.07 -13.11 -2.76
CA LEU A 182 5.46 -13.25 -3.19
C LEU A 182 6.25 -14.26 -2.36
N THR A 183 6.01 -14.34 -1.04
CA THR A 183 6.79 -15.21 -0.14
C THR A 183 6.83 -16.68 -0.56
N PRO A 184 5.73 -17.33 -1.01
CA PRO A 184 5.76 -18.74 -1.41
C PRO A 184 6.29 -18.99 -2.82
N LEU A 185 6.57 -17.94 -3.63
CA LEU A 185 6.97 -18.10 -5.01
C LEU A 185 8.46 -18.49 -5.13
N PRO A 186 8.79 -19.50 -5.94
CA PRO A 186 10.16 -19.93 -6.16
C PRO A 186 10.93 -18.99 -7.11
N ARG A 187 12.24 -19.04 -7.09
CA ARG A 187 13.13 -18.30 -8.03
C ARG A 187 12.90 -18.59 -9.51
N THR A 188 12.22 -19.66 -9.83
CA THR A 188 11.83 -20.02 -11.22
C THR A 188 10.55 -19.33 -11.67
N CYS A 189 9.90 -18.53 -10.79
CA CYS A 189 8.70 -17.77 -11.12
C CYS A 189 8.99 -16.81 -12.30
N PRO A 190 8.05 -16.62 -13.24
CA PRO A 190 8.16 -15.58 -14.26
C PRO A 190 8.46 -14.20 -13.65
N GLY A 191 9.06 -13.32 -14.45
CA GLY A 191 9.33 -11.96 -13.99
C GLY A 191 8.05 -11.23 -13.60
N ILE A 192 8.10 -10.47 -12.50
CA ILE A 192 6.96 -9.77 -11.91
C ILE A 192 7.16 -8.26 -12.05
N VAL A 193 6.11 -7.56 -12.46
CA VAL A 193 6.04 -6.09 -12.42
C VAL A 193 4.85 -5.70 -11.55
N MET A 194 5.04 -4.78 -10.59
CA MET A 194 3.98 -4.49 -9.63
C MET A 194 3.88 -3.01 -9.28
N THR A 195 2.66 -2.59 -9.02
CA THR A 195 2.32 -1.25 -8.53
C THR A 195 1.61 -1.37 -7.19
N GLN A 196 2.18 -0.75 -6.17
CA GLN A 196 1.54 -0.47 -4.88
C GLN A 196 1.36 1.03 -4.76
N HIS A 197 0.15 1.50 -4.45
CA HIS A 197 -0.06 2.91 -4.14
C HIS A 197 0.67 3.24 -2.84
N MET A 198 1.79 3.95 -2.98
CA MET A 198 2.65 4.32 -1.86
C MET A 198 3.44 5.58 -2.23
N PRO A 199 3.66 6.52 -1.29
CA PRO A 199 4.45 7.72 -1.58
C PRO A 199 5.93 7.38 -1.88
N ALA A 200 6.60 8.32 -2.57
CA ALA A 200 8.03 8.23 -2.81
C ALA A 200 8.81 8.09 -1.49
N GLY A 201 9.87 7.30 -1.49
CA GLY A 201 10.69 6.99 -0.33
C GLY A 201 10.23 5.74 0.45
N PHE A 202 8.92 5.47 0.52
CA PHE A 202 8.44 4.24 1.17
C PHE A 202 8.56 3.02 0.27
N THR A 203 8.48 3.17 -1.04
CA THR A 203 8.53 2.08 -2.01
C THR A 203 9.87 1.32 -2.00
N SER A 204 10.98 2.02 -1.82
CA SER A 204 12.31 1.37 -1.69
C SER A 204 12.43 0.54 -0.41
N SER A 205 11.95 1.07 0.73
CA SER A 205 11.92 0.34 2.00
C SER A 205 10.99 -0.87 1.94
N PHE A 206 9.87 -0.74 1.24
CA PHE A 206 8.92 -1.84 1.05
C PHE A 206 9.48 -2.93 0.12
N ALA A 207 10.14 -2.55 -0.98
CA ALA A 207 10.81 -3.51 -1.85
C ALA A 207 11.89 -4.31 -1.10
N ALA A 208 12.75 -3.63 -0.32
CA ALA A 208 13.74 -4.29 0.51
C ALA A 208 13.11 -5.26 1.53
N ARG A 209 11.98 -4.90 2.12
CA ARG A 209 11.27 -5.76 3.06
C ARG A 209 10.66 -7.01 2.40
N LEU A 210 10.15 -6.87 1.17
CA LEU A 210 9.67 -8.01 0.39
C LEU A 210 10.82 -8.92 -0.04
N ASP A 211 11.99 -8.35 -0.40
CA ASP A 211 13.20 -9.09 -0.75
C ASP A 211 13.68 -9.97 0.43
N GLU A 212 13.71 -9.42 1.65
CA GLU A 212 14.06 -10.16 2.87
C GLU A 212 13.13 -11.36 3.15
N SER A 213 11.87 -11.30 2.71
CA SER A 213 10.83 -12.29 3.05
C SER A 213 10.52 -13.28 1.93
N SER A 214 11.15 -13.16 0.76
CA SER A 214 10.89 -14.01 -0.41
C SER A 214 12.17 -14.63 -0.98
N GLU A 215 12.04 -15.66 -1.82
CA GLU A 215 13.17 -16.20 -2.60
C GLU A 215 13.45 -15.36 -3.85
N LEU A 216 12.51 -14.49 -4.25
CA LEU A 216 12.64 -13.61 -5.42
C LEU A 216 13.58 -12.44 -5.09
N GLU A 217 14.27 -11.94 -6.10
CA GLU A 217 14.92 -10.63 -6.03
C GLU A 217 13.86 -9.53 -6.18
N VAL A 218 13.55 -8.83 -5.09
CA VAL A 218 12.55 -7.76 -5.10
C VAL A 218 13.22 -6.41 -5.02
N ILE A 219 13.08 -5.57 -6.04
CA ILE A 219 13.70 -4.24 -6.08
C ILE A 219 12.71 -3.15 -6.47
N GLU A 220 12.94 -1.95 -6.00
CA GLU A 220 12.30 -0.76 -6.56
C GLU A 220 12.85 -0.51 -7.96
N ALA A 221 11.97 -0.48 -8.96
CA ALA A 221 12.33 -0.42 -10.36
C ALA A 221 13.06 0.86 -10.76
N ARG A 222 14.07 0.73 -11.61
CA ARG A 222 14.74 1.83 -12.31
C ARG A 222 14.39 1.78 -13.78
N ASP A 223 14.45 2.93 -14.43
CA ASP A 223 14.23 3.01 -15.88
C ASP A 223 15.18 2.10 -16.63
N GLY A 224 14.63 1.27 -17.54
CA GLY A 224 15.39 0.30 -18.32
C GLY A 224 15.67 -1.04 -17.64
N ASP A 225 15.24 -1.28 -16.40
CA ASP A 225 15.42 -2.57 -15.73
C ASP A 225 14.78 -3.71 -16.52
N SER A 226 15.50 -4.84 -16.60
CA SER A 226 15.01 -6.05 -17.29
C SER A 226 14.05 -6.84 -16.40
N VAL A 227 12.92 -7.27 -16.98
CA VAL A 227 11.97 -8.19 -16.35
C VAL A 227 12.49 -9.60 -16.53
N LEU A 228 12.99 -10.22 -15.47
CA LEU A 228 13.66 -11.52 -15.49
C LEU A 228 12.93 -12.52 -14.60
N PRO A 229 12.94 -13.82 -14.92
CA PRO A 229 12.49 -14.85 -14.00
C PRO A 229 13.17 -14.72 -12.63
N GLY A 230 12.42 -14.94 -11.56
CA GLY A 230 12.91 -14.79 -10.19
C GLY A 230 13.09 -13.36 -9.69
N ARG A 231 12.67 -12.36 -10.48
CA ARG A 231 12.75 -10.93 -10.12
C ARG A 231 11.38 -10.28 -10.10
N ALA A 232 11.13 -9.47 -9.08
CA ALA A 232 9.94 -8.62 -8.95
C ALA A 232 10.35 -7.14 -8.93
N LEU A 233 9.77 -6.34 -9.82
CA LEU A 233 10.03 -4.92 -9.99
C LEU A 233 8.85 -4.11 -9.43
N LEU A 234 9.08 -3.35 -8.35
CA LEU A 234 8.08 -2.49 -7.73
C LEU A 234 8.15 -1.06 -8.32
N ALA A 235 7.03 -0.53 -8.74
CA ALA A 235 6.92 0.86 -9.20
C ALA A 235 7.40 1.84 -8.12
N PRO A 236 8.33 2.76 -8.42
CA PRO A 236 8.74 3.78 -7.46
C PRO A 236 7.62 4.80 -7.23
N GLY A 237 7.49 5.26 -5.99
CA GLY A 237 6.54 6.32 -5.65
C GLY A 237 6.77 7.59 -6.46
N ASP A 238 5.69 8.30 -6.77
CA ASP A 238 5.66 9.52 -7.60
C ASP A 238 6.15 9.34 -9.05
N LYS A 239 6.18 8.09 -9.55
CA LYS A 239 6.44 7.76 -10.95
C LYS A 239 5.54 6.62 -11.41
N HIS A 240 5.29 6.53 -12.71
CA HIS A 240 4.60 5.39 -13.32
C HIS A 240 5.61 4.35 -13.78
N LEU A 241 5.21 3.08 -13.69
CA LEU A 241 5.89 1.92 -14.23
C LEU A 241 5.11 1.42 -15.45
N ARG A 242 5.77 1.29 -16.57
CA ARG A 242 5.23 0.72 -17.81
C ARG A 242 6.09 -0.44 -18.28
N LEU A 243 5.46 -1.45 -18.83
CA LEU A 243 6.19 -2.49 -19.54
C LEU A 243 6.55 -1.97 -20.94
N VAL A 244 7.75 -2.26 -21.39
CA VAL A 244 8.22 -1.98 -22.76
C VAL A 244 8.95 -3.19 -23.32
N ARG A 245 9.06 -3.26 -24.63
CA ARG A 245 9.80 -4.33 -25.32
C ARG A 245 11.13 -3.79 -25.86
N ASP A 246 12.19 -4.54 -25.62
CA ASP A 246 13.53 -4.31 -26.18
C ASP A 246 13.98 -5.58 -26.91
N GLY A 247 13.73 -5.64 -28.22
CA GLY A 247 13.89 -6.84 -29.01
C GLY A 247 13.01 -7.98 -28.53
N ALA A 248 13.62 -9.09 -28.14
CA ALA A 248 12.92 -10.27 -27.59
C ALA A 248 12.68 -10.19 -26.08
N ARG A 249 13.15 -9.14 -25.38
CA ARG A 249 13.11 -9.04 -23.92
C ARG A 249 12.10 -8.01 -23.47
N TYR A 250 11.57 -8.21 -22.26
CA TYR A 250 10.77 -7.21 -21.55
C TYR A 250 11.67 -6.37 -20.65
N ARG A 251 11.43 -5.05 -20.66
CA ARG A 251 12.00 -4.08 -19.75
C ARG A 251 10.91 -3.21 -19.15
N VAL A 252 11.25 -2.44 -18.15
CA VAL A 252 10.35 -1.42 -17.61
C VAL A 252 10.82 -0.02 -17.98
N GLN A 253 9.84 0.84 -18.22
CA GLN A 253 10.03 2.29 -18.33
C GLN A 253 9.48 2.93 -17.04
N VAL A 254 10.32 3.73 -16.39
CA VAL A 254 9.95 4.50 -15.19
C VAL A 254 9.97 5.97 -15.53
N SER A 255 8.81 6.60 -15.51
CA SER A 255 8.69 8.00 -15.91
C SER A 255 7.71 8.78 -15.04
N ARG A 256 7.93 10.11 -14.94
CA ARG A 256 6.91 11.02 -14.43
C ARG A 256 5.87 11.27 -15.50
N GLY A 257 4.61 11.27 -15.06
CA GLY A 257 3.46 11.62 -15.88
C GLY A 257 2.39 12.31 -15.04
N PRO A 258 1.24 12.70 -15.62
CA PRO A 258 0.08 13.15 -14.86
C PRO A 258 -0.40 12.00 -13.97
N ARG A 259 -1.11 12.30 -12.87
CA ARG A 259 -1.78 11.28 -12.07
C ARG A 259 -2.89 10.63 -12.91
N VAL A 260 -2.94 9.30 -12.92
CA VAL A 260 -4.01 8.51 -13.54
C VAL A 260 -4.83 7.90 -12.44
N CYS A 261 -6.15 7.91 -12.53
CA CYS A 261 -7.07 7.52 -11.44
C CYS A 261 -6.68 8.16 -10.08
N ARG A 262 -6.15 9.42 -10.12
CA ARG A 262 -5.62 10.20 -8.98
C ARG A 262 -4.31 9.67 -8.38
N HIS A 263 -3.75 8.58 -8.90
CA HIS A 263 -2.56 7.91 -8.36
C HIS A 263 -1.32 8.08 -9.24
N ARG A 264 -0.16 8.06 -8.61
CA ARG A 264 1.16 7.95 -9.22
C ARG A 264 2.13 7.35 -8.20
N PRO A 265 2.50 6.06 -8.39
CA PRO A 265 2.19 5.19 -9.52
C PRO A 265 0.69 4.86 -9.65
N SER A 266 0.25 4.46 -10.85
CA SER A 266 -1.09 3.97 -11.13
C SER A 266 -1.03 2.54 -11.66
N VAL A 267 -1.95 1.70 -11.19
CA VAL A 267 -2.12 0.32 -11.63
C VAL A 267 -2.65 0.27 -13.07
N GLU A 268 -3.55 1.21 -13.42
CA GLU A 268 -4.08 1.35 -14.78
C GLU A 268 -2.96 1.49 -15.81
N VAL A 269 -2.01 2.41 -15.55
CA VAL A 269 -0.85 2.65 -16.45
C VAL A 269 0.00 1.39 -16.63
N LEU A 270 0.20 0.63 -15.57
CA LEU A 270 0.94 -0.63 -15.65
C LEU A 270 0.17 -1.65 -16.49
N PHE A 271 -1.09 -1.89 -16.18
CA PHE A 271 -1.90 -2.94 -16.82
C PHE A 271 -2.15 -2.65 -18.30
N GLU A 272 -2.43 -1.39 -18.68
CA GLU A 272 -2.54 -1.00 -20.09
C GLU A 272 -1.26 -1.31 -20.87
N SER A 273 -0.09 -0.97 -20.32
CA SER A 273 1.18 -1.26 -20.99
C SER A 273 1.47 -2.76 -21.09
N VAL A 274 1.06 -3.54 -20.08
CA VAL A 274 1.21 -5.00 -20.09
C VAL A 274 0.26 -5.63 -21.11
N ALA A 275 -0.97 -5.15 -21.22
CA ALA A 275 -1.92 -5.61 -22.23
C ALA A 275 -1.38 -5.39 -23.66
N GLU A 276 -0.83 -4.20 -23.91
CA GLU A 276 -0.26 -3.84 -25.22
C GLU A 276 0.96 -4.68 -25.59
N ILE A 277 1.88 -4.87 -24.64
CA ILE A 277 3.22 -5.40 -24.91
C ILE A 277 3.31 -6.93 -24.76
N ALA A 278 2.60 -7.51 -23.76
CA ALA A 278 2.70 -8.93 -23.45
C ALA A 278 1.45 -9.71 -23.85
N GLY A 279 0.26 -9.10 -23.84
CA GLY A 279 -0.99 -9.74 -24.24
C GLY A 279 -1.18 -11.10 -23.56
N ARG A 280 -1.39 -12.16 -24.36
CA ARG A 280 -1.60 -13.54 -23.87
C ARG A 280 -0.43 -14.13 -23.04
N ASN A 281 0.74 -13.51 -23.06
CA ASN A 281 1.89 -13.94 -22.27
C ASN A 281 1.89 -13.33 -20.86
N ALA A 282 0.85 -12.59 -20.48
CA ALA A 282 0.75 -11.99 -19.16
C ALA A 282 -0.30 -12.67 -18.27
N LEU A 283 -0.04 -12.63 -16.96
CA LEU A 283 -1.00 -12.83 -15.88
C LEU A 283 -1.21 -11.50 -15.19
N GLY A 284 -2.44 -10.98 -15.19
CA GLY A 284 -2.82 -9.78 -14.45
C GLY A 284 -3.48 -10.14 -13.12
N ILE A 285 -3.02 -9.53 -12.03
CA ILE A 285 -3.56 -9.74 -10.69
C ILE A 285 -3.90 -8.39 -10.07
N ILE A 286 -5.16 -8.22 -9.64
CA ILE A 286 -5.57 -7.06 -8.86
C ILE A 286 -5.87 -7.51 -7.43
N LEU A 287 -5.24 -6.83 -6.47
CA LEU A 287 -5.36 -7.14 -5.04
C LEU A 287 -6.15 -6.04 -4.33
N THR A 288 -6.39 -6.27 -3.04
CA THR A 288 -7.04 -5.33 -2.14
C THR A 288 -6.60 -3.89 -2.37
N GLY A 289 -7.56 -3.01 -2.37
CA GLY A 289 -7.32 -1.59 -2.57
C GLY A 289 -8.62 -0.81 -2.70
N MET A 290 -8.48 0.48 -2.57
CA MET A 290 -9.56 1.43 -2.62
C MET A 290 -9.69 2.05 -4.01
N GLY A 291 -10.94 2.38 -4.40
CA GLY A 291 -11.22 2.98 -5.69
C GLY A 291 -11.28 1.95 -6.81
N ASP A 292 -10.90 2.35 -8.01
CA ASP A 292 -11.10 1.63 -9.25
C ASP A 292 -9.84 1.60 -10.16
N ASP A 293 -8.69 2.07 -9.62
CA ASP A 293 -7.44 2.11 -10.40
C ASP A 293 -6.97 0.70 -10.76
N GLY A 294 -6.85 0.44 -12.04
CA GLY A 294 -6.49 -0.85 -12.61
C GLY A 294 -7.66 -1.74 -13.02
N ALA A 295 -8.91 -1.39 -12.69
CA ALA A 295 -10.08 -2.19 -13.08
C ALA A 295 -10.25 -2.25 -14.61
N THR A 296 -10.16 -1.10 -15.28
CA THR A 296 -10.22 -1.01 -16.75
C THR A 296 -8.99 -1.66 -17.39
N GLY A 297 -7.80 -1.41 -16.83
CA GLY A 297 -6.55 -2.01 -17.32
C GLY A 297 -6.55 -3.53 -17.20
N LEU A 298 -7.08 -4.10 -16.10
CA LEU A 298 -7.22 -5.54 -15.95
C LEU A 298 -8.19 -6.13 -17.00
N LYS A 299 -9.30 -5.42 -17.27
CA LYS A 299 -10.21 -5.79 -18.36
C LYS A 299 -9.49 -5.74 -19.71
N THR A 300 -8.72 -4.70 -19.97
CA THR A 300 -7.92 -4.56 -21.21
C THR A 300 -6.91 -5.71 -21.35
N MET A 301 -6.23 -6.10 -20.27
CA MET A 301 -5.37 -7.29 -20.26
C MET A 301 -6.14 -8.56 -20.65
N ARG A 302 -7.33 -8.77 -20.07
CA ARG A 302 -8.17 -9.92 -20.40
C ARG A 302 -8.60 -9.90 -21.87
N ASP A 303 -9.02 -8.75 -22.36
CA ASP A 303 -9.44 -8.59 -23.77
C ASP A 303 -8.25 -8.80 -24.74
N ALA A 304 -7.02 -8.55 -24.30
CA ALA A 304 -5.78 -8.86 -25.00
C ALA A 304 -5.34 -10.34 -24.88
N GLY A 305 -6.12 -11.18 -24.19
CA GLY A 305 -5.87 -12.62 -24.03
C GLY A 305 -5.03 -13.00 -22.80
N SER A 306 -4.74 -12.08 -21.89
CA SER A 306 -4.09 -12.38 -20.61
C SER A 306 -5.05 -13.19 -19.70
N VAL A 307 -4.47 -14.02 -18.84
CA VAL A 307 -5.18 -14.57 -17.68
C VAL A 307 -5.29 -13.45 -16.63
N THR A 308 -6.45 -13.31 -16.00
CA THR A 308 -6.67 -12.27 -14.99
C THR A 308 -7.27 -12.84 -13.71
N ILE A 309 -6.81 -12.34 -12.58
CA ILE A 309 -7.24 -12.73 -11.23
C ILE A 309 -7.59 -11.47 -10.44
N ALA A 310 -8.73 -11.48 -9.76
CA ALA A 310 -9.08 -10.48 -8.75
C ALA A 310 -9.15 -11.14 -7.38
N GLN A 311 -8.64 -10.48 -6.36
CA GLN A 311 -8.72 -10.95 -4.98
C GLN A 311 -10.19 -10.97 -4.54
N ASP A 312 -10.59 -12.00 -3.80
CA ASP A 312 -11.95 -12.13 -3.28
C ASP A 312 -12.23 -11.14 -2.13
N GLU A 313 -13.50 -10.81 -1.93
CA GLU A 313 -13.93 -9.86 -0.90
C GLU A 313 -13.57 -10.32 0.52
N ALA A 314 -13.62 -11.62 0.78
CA ALA A 314 -13.40 -12.17 2.13
C ALA A 314 -11.96 -11.98 2.61
N SER A 315 -10.98 -12.01 1.69
CA SER A 315 -9.57 -11.82 1.99
C SER A 315 -9.09 -10.36 1.82
N CYS A 316 -9.90 -9.49 1.22
CA CYS A 316 -9.57 -8.07 1.07
C CYS A 316 -9.63 -7.31 2.40
N VAL A 317 -8.72 -6.35 2.59
CA VAL A 317 -8.87 -5.30 3.60
C VAL A 317 -9.89 -4.26 3.14
N VAL A 318 -9.83 -3.89 1.86
CA VAL A 318 -10.80 -3.03 1.18
C VAL A 318 -11.11 -3.65 -0.18
N PHE A 319 -12.36 -4.00 -0.40
CA PHE A 319 -12.84 -4.54 -1.66
C PHE A 319 -13.36 -3.43 -2.57
N GLY A 320 -12.44 -2.71 -3.19
CA GLY A 320 -12.74 -1.59 -4.10
C GLY A 320 -12.13 -1.82 -5.47
N MET A 321 -10.81 -1.97 -5.54
CA MET A 321 -10.09 -2.21 -6.80
C MET A 321 -10.44 -3.57 -7.45
N PRO A 322 -10.54 -4.72 -6.69
CA PRO A 322 -10.98 -5.99 -7.26
C PRO A 322 -12.41 -5.97 -7.73
#